data_8f89a92c0b5e7fd6190d73f061f85f3b
#
_entry.id   8f89a92c0b5e7fd6190d73f061f85f3b
#
_cell.length_a   1.000
_cell.length_b   1.000
_cell.length_c   1.000
_cell.angle_alpha   90.00
_cell.angle_beta   90.00
_cell.angle_gamma   90.00
#
_symmetry.space_group_name_H-M   'P 1'
#
loop_
_entity.id
_entity.type
_entity.pdbx_description
1 polymer ?
#
loop_
_entity_poly.entity_id
_entity_poly.type
_entity_poly.pdbx_seq_one_letter_code
_entity_poly.pdbx_strand_id
1 'polypeptide(L)'
;LTGGTLLAARPIVDCSRLGTALHCRPLGSVHTSISDLFLYFSADHEDDLASDGRGIAHWDASAQRFIADSLLWTGDRPDYGSAAALVGDSVYVFGALGARYLAADVYLARAPRARITEPNAYEYWQGGGGFGPDPDSARPLVEGGLSPSVAFDAERQRWLMLYATPLADTVTVRTGLGIAGPWSAPHPLAGCDLPASDPSAFCANLTLVPTLAESGELAFTQGVASFARPESATAEDFWTRLVHAPWPNELP
;
A
#
# COMPACT_ATOMS: atom_id res chain seq x y z
N LEU A 1 -13.42 -20.59 -29.90
CA LEU A 1 -13.54 -20.35 -28.46
C LEU A 1 -14.95 -19.87 -28.17
N THR A 2 -15.80 -20.78 -27.73
CA THR A 2 -17.21 -20.58 -27.40
C THR A 2 -17.30 -19.75 -26.10
N GLY A 3 -18.14 -18.73 -26.11
CA GLY A 3 -18.34 -17.76 -25.09
C GLY A 3 -18.47 -18.31 -23.67
N GLY A 4 -17.42 -18.14 -22.90
CA GLY A 4 -17.50 -18.27 -21.45
C GLY A 4 -18.30 -17.10 -20.92
N THR A 5 -19.34 -17.39 -20.16
CA THR A 5 -20.06 -16.39 -19.39
C THR A 5 -19.05 -15.73 -18.45
N LEU A 6 -18.75 -14.43 -18.65
CA LEU A 6 -17.99 -13.65 -17.69
C LEU A 6 -18.76 -13.73 -16.38
N LEU A 7 -18.22 -14.46 -15.42
CA LEU A 7 -18.71 -14.41 -14.05
C LEU A 7 -18.60 -12.97 -13.60
N ALA A 8 -19.70 -12.38 -13.16
CA ALA A 8 -19.69 -11.04 -12.61
C ALA A 8 -18.62 -10.98 -11.50
N ALA A 9 -17.64 -10.10 -11.67
CA ALA A 9 -16.60 -9.91 -10.67
C ALA A 9 -17.26 -9.49 -9.35
N ARG A 10 -17.04 -10.25 -8.29
CA ARG A 10 -17.52 -9.88 -6.97
C ARG A 10 -16.48 -8.97 -6.31
N PRO A 11 -16.90 -7.88 -5.65
CA PRO A 11 -15.99 -7.08 -4.87
C PRO A 11 -15.26 -7.95 -3.85
N ILE A 12 -13.95 -7.78 -3.75
CA ILE A 12 -13.14 -8.51 -2.77
C ILE A 12 -13.42 -8.01 -1.34
N VAL A 13 -13.86 -6.76 -1.20
CA VAL A 13 -14.26 -6.15 0.08
C VAL A 13 -15.75 -5.82 0.03
N ASP A 14 -16.48 -6.32 1.02
CA ASP A 14 -17.89 -6.00 1.22
C ASP A 14 -18.04 -4.81 2.15
N CYS A 15 -18.42 -3.67 1.58
CA CYS A 15 -18.62 -2.41 2.29
C CYS A 15 -20.08 -2.09 2.60
N SER A 16 -20.99 -3.02 2.39
CA SER A 16 -22.43 -2.78 2.56
C SER A 16 -22.83 -2.27 3.95
N ARG A 17 -22.01 -2.58 4.96
CA ARG A 17 -22.20 -2.10 6.34
C ARG A 17 -21.82 -0.64 6.55
N LEU A 18 -20.98 -0.05 5.67
CA LEU A 18 -20.52 1.33 5.79
C LEU A 18 -21.43 2.31 5.03
N GLY A 19 -22.17 1.83 4.04
CA GLY A 19 -23.08 2.60 3.22
C GLY A 19 -23.21 2.02 1.81
N THR A 20 -24.31 2.34 1.13
CA THR A 20 -24.63 1.75 -0.17
C THR A 20 -23.96 2.44 -1.37
N ALA A 21 -23.37 3.62 -1.16
CA ALA A 21 -22.73 4.42 -2.21
C ALA A 21 -21.19 4.35 -2.19
N LEU A 22 -20.64 3.48 -1.35
CA LEU A 22 -19.18 3.39 -1.19
C LEU A 22 -18.59 2.17 -1.92
N HIS A 23 -17.51 2.42 -2.63
CA HIS A 23 -16.61 1.39 -3.13
C HIS A 23 -15.41 1.25 -2.22
N CYS A 24 -15.13 0.02 -1.77
CA CYS A 24 -13.93 -0.26 -1.00
C CYS A 24 -12.82 -0.79 -1.89
N ARG A 25 -11.85 0.07 -2.15
CA ARG A 25 -10.66 -0.28 -2.89
C ARG A 25 -9.62 -0.90 -1.94
N PRO A 26 -9.20 -2.15 -2.18
CA PRO A 26 -8.20 -2.81 -1.34
C PRO A 26 -6.85 -2.06 -1.37
N LEU A 27 -6.20 -2.05 -0.23
CA LEU A 27 -4.85 -1.52 -0.01
C LEU A 27 -3.93 -2.67 0.45
N GLY A 28 -3.22 -2.51 1.55
CA GLY A 28 -2.37 -3.53 2.14
C GLY A 28 -3.12 -4.50 3.05
N SER A 29 -2.53 -5.65 3.30
CA SER A 29 -3.07 -6.67 4.20
C SER A 29 -2.06 -7.07 5.26
N VAL A 30 -2.57 -7.66 6.34
CA VAL A 30 -1.75 -8.19 7.43
C VAL A 30 -2.39 -9.42 8.06
N HIS A 31 -1.57 -10.44 8.31
CA HIS A 31 -1.93 -11.55 9.18
C HIS A 31 -1.58 -11.19 10.63
N THR A 32 -2.56 -11.25 11.53
CA THR A 32 -2.34 -11.09 12.97
C THR A 32 -2.21 -12.43 13.69
N SER A 33 -2.71 -13.48 13.05
CA SER A 33 -2.53 -14.89 13.44
C SER A 33 -2.64 -15.77 12.20
N ILE A 34 -2.53 -17.10 12.36
CA ILE A 34 -2.70 -18.05 11.25
C ILE A 34 -4.12 -17.97 10.65
N SER A 35 -5.15 -17.68 11.48
CA SER A 35 -6.54 -17.61 11.07
C SER A 35 -7.02 -16.21 10.75
N ASP A 36 -6.34 -15.18 11.23
CA ASP A 36 -6.84 -13.81 11.21
C ASP A 36 -6.09 -12.98 10.17
N LEU A 37 -6.73 -12.80 9.04
CA LEU A 37 -6.27 -11.97 7.95
C LEU A 37 -7.13 -10.70 7.88
N PHE A 38 -6.46 -9.56 7.92
CA PHE A 38 -7.07 -8.24 7.77
C PHE A 38 -6.56 -7.56 6.50
N LEU A 39 -7.43 -6.73 5.94
CA LEU A 39 -7.14 -5.91 4.76
C LEU A 39 -7.52 -4.46 5.08
N TYR A 40 -6.62 -3.54 4.80
CA TYR A 40 -6.93 -2.12 4.80
C TYR A 40 -7.54 -1.74 3.46
N PHE A 41 -8.46 -0.80 3.47
CA PHE A 41 -9.14 -0.33 2.27
C PHE A 41 -9.36 1.18 2.28
N SER A 42 -9.51 1.74 1.09
CA SER A 42 -10.04 3.10 0.87
C SER A 42 -11.53 3.00 0.58
N ALA A 43 -12.32 3.80 1.27
CA ALA A 43 -13.75 3.94 1.00
C ALA A 43 -13.95 5.15 0.08
N ASP A 44 -14.18 4.88 -1.19
CA ASP A 44 -14.25 5.90 -2.23
C ASP A 44 -15.69 6.02 -2.76
N HIS A 45 -16.15 7.24 -3.10
CA HIS A 45 -17.41 7.43 -3.79
C HIS A 45 -17.32 7.03 -5.27
N GLU A 46 -18.39 6.46 -5.81
CA GLU A 46 -18.44 6.00 -7.19
C GLU A 46 -18.30 7.15 -8.19
N ASP A 47 -18.92 8.29 -7.86
CA ASP A 47 -19.13 9.37 -8.84
C ASP A 47 -17.93 10.31 -8.99
N ASP A 48 -17.13 10.53 -7.96
CA ASP A 48 -16.10 11.57 -7.95
C ASP A 48 -14.72 11.11 -7.44
N LEU A 49 -14.59 9.84 -7.06
CA LEU A 49 -13.39 9.28 -6.43
C LEU A 49 -12.98 10.01 -5.13
N ALA A 50 -13.88 10.80 -4.56
CA ALA A 50 -13.66 11.33 -3.23
C ALA A 50 -13.64 10.19 -2.23
N SER A 51 -12.80 10.29 -1.22
CA SER A 51 -12.69 9.25 -0.22
C SER A 51 -13.30 9.71 1.10
N ASP A 52 -14.20 8.91 1.65
CA ASP A 52 -14.74 9.10 3.00
C ASP A 52 -13.70 8.76 4.07
N GLY A 53 -12.70 7.97 3.70
CA GLY A 53 -11.63 7.60 4.63
C GLY A 53 -10.95 6.28 4.30
N ARG A 54 -10.22 5.79 5.27
CA ARG A 54 -9.52 4.51 5.24
C ARG A 54 -10.04 3.62 6.35
N GLY A 55 -10.24 2.36 6.03
CA GLY A 55 -10.82 1.39 6.96
C GLY A 55 -10.08 0.07 6.98
N ILE A 56 -10.63 -0.84 7.78
CA ILE A 56 -10.13 -2.19 7.93
C ILE A 56 -11.27 -3.19 7.76
N ALA A 57 -10.97 -4.32 7.14
CA ALA A 57 -11.87 -5.43 6.90
C ALA A 57 -11.21 -6.74 7.34
N HIS A 58 -11.96 -7.67 7.87
CA HIS A 58 -11.50 -9.02 8.20
C HIS A 58 -11.91 -10.02 7.11
N TRP A 59 -11.11 -11.08 6.95
CA TRP A 59 -11.45 -12.19 6.06
C TRP A 59 -12.56 -13.06 6.66
N ASP A 60 -13.66 -13.20 5.94
CA ASP A 60 -14.71 -14.15 6.25
C ASP A 60 -14.59 -15.38 5.33
N ALA A 61 -14.18 -16.50 5.91
CA ALA A 61 -13.97 -17.74 5.16
C ALA A 61 -15.29 -18.34 4.61
N SER A 62 -16.42 -18.06 5.25
CA SER A 62 -17.74 -18.54 4.82
C SER A 62 -18.25 -17.75 3.62
N ALA A 63 -18.01 -16.44 3.62
CA ALA A 63 -18.36 -15.53 2.52
C ALA A 63 -17.30 -15.50 1.41
N GLN A 64 -16.09 -16.01 1.68
CA GLN A 64 -14.92 -15.96 0.80
C GLN A 64 -14.60 -14.54 0.32
N ARG A 65 -14.64 -13.58 1.25
CA ARG A 65 -14.35 -12.17 1.00
C ARG A 65 -14.01 -11.44 2.29
N PHE A 66 -13.49 -10.24 2.17
CA PHE A 66 -13.30 -9.36 3.29
C PHE A 66 -14.60 -8.62 3.62
N ILE A 67 -14.93 -8.54 4.90
CA ILE A 67 -16.08 -7.80 5.42
C ILE A 67 -15.55 -6.55 6.12
N ALA A 68 -15.98 -5.38 5.68
CA ALA A 68 -15.57 -4.12 6.27
C ALA A 68 -16.07 -4.02 7.73
N ASP A 69 -15.15 -3.72 8.64
CA ASP A 69 -15.45 -3.58 10.07
C ASP A 69 -15.76 -2.12 10.42
N SER A 70 -14.84 -1.22 10.08
CA SER A 70 -14.94 0.20 10.44
C SER A 70 -14.07 1.07 9.55
N LEU A 71 -14.39 2.37 9.48
CA LEU A 71 -13.45 3.40 9.08
C LEU A 71 -12.54 3.73 10.27
N LEU A 72 -11.25 3.76 10.03
CA LEU A 72 -10.22 4.05 11.03
C LEU A 72 -9.76 5.52 10.95
N TRP A 73 -9.69 6.04 9.73
CA TRP A 73 -9.23 7.40 9.45
C TRP A 73 -10.18 8.06 8.46
N THR A 74 -10.56 9.30 8.76
CA THR A 74 -11.42 10.15 7.92
C THR A 74 -10.76 11.50 7.70
N GLY A 75 -11.21 12.23 6.68
CA GLY A 75 -10.67 13.55 6.33
C GLY A 75 -9.27 13.50 5.72
N ASP A 76 -8.56 14.62 5.78
CA ASP A 76 -7.24 14.83 5.17
C ASP A 76 -6.12 14.17 6.01
N ARG A 77 -6.16 12.86 6.09
CA ARG A 77 -5.15 12.03 6.76
C ARG A 77 -4.28 11.33 5.74
N PRO A 78 -3.06 10.90 6.11
CA PRO A 78 -2.29 9.99 5.28
C PRO A 78 -3.13 8.77 4.86
N ASP A 79 -2.94 8.32 3.65
CA ASP A 79 -3.57 7.12 3.09
C ASP A 79 -3.05 5.85 3.79
N TYR A 80 -3.23 5.79 5.13
CA TYR A 80 -2.83 4.64 5.93
C TYR A 80 -3.47 3.35 5.40
N GLY A 81 -2.67 2.28 5.39
CA GLY A 81 -3.09 0.98 4.87
C GLY A 81 -2.40 0.57 3.57
N SER A 82 -1.60 1.44 2.94
CA SER A 82 -0.85 1.08 1.72
C SER A 82 0.07 -0.12 1.94
N ALA A 83 0.68 -0.23 3.12
CA ALA A 83 1.39 -1.41 3.58
C ALA A 83 1.13 -1.61 5.08
N ALA A 84 1.17 -2.87 5.52
CA ALA A 84 1.08 -3.21 6.92
C ALA A 84 1.98 -4.39 7.27
N ALA A 85 2.54 -4.39 8.47
CA ALA A 85 3.38 -5.48 8.95
C ALA A 85 3.19 -5.72 10.45
N LEU A 86 3.15 -6.99 10.85
CA LEU A 86 3.14 -7.40 12.25
C LEU A 86 4.58 -7.52 12.76
N VAL A 87 4.90 -6.79 13.82
CA VAL A 87 6.19 -6.87 14.52
C VAL A 87 5.93 -7.02 16.02
N GLY A 88 6.27 -8.16 16.56
CA GLY A 88 5.90 -8.51 17.93
C GLY A 88 4.38 -8.51 18.12
N ASP A 89 3.87 -7.73 19.06
CA ASP A 89 2.44 -7.58 19.32
C ASP A 89 1.81 -6.32 18.71
N SER A 90 2.50 -5.66 17.80
CA SER A 90 2.01 -4.44 17.15
C SER A 90 1.94 -4.59 15.64
N VAL A 91 0.85 -4.10 15.05
CA VAL A 91 0.73 -3.91 13.61
C VAL A 91 1.15 -2.48 13.28
N TYR A 92 2.12 -2.37 12.40
CA TYR A 92 2.61 -1.12 11.85
C TYR A 92 1.95 -0.89 10.49
N VAL A 93 1.44 0.31 10.26
CA VAL A 93 0.64 0.66 9.08
C VAL A 93 1.23 1.89 8.42
N PHE A 94 1.62 1.74 7.17
CA PHE A 94 2.20 2.82 6.36
C PHE A 94 1.11 3.47 5.52
N GLY A 95 1.30 4.75 5.27
CA GLY A 95 0.46 5.52 4.38
C GLY A 95 1.20 6.69 3.77
N ALA A 96 0.67 7.28 2.73
CA ALA A 96 1.24 8.45 2.09
C ALA A 96 0.30 9.65 2.18
N LEU A 97 0.87 10.83 2.36
CA LEU A 97 0.15 12.09 2.31
C LEU A 97 0.90 13.06 1.42
N GLY A 98 0.19 13.68 0.50
CA GLY A 98 0.78 14.68 -0.36
C GLY A 98 -0.20 15.19 -1.39
N ALA A 99 0.24 16.15 -2.20
CA ALA A 99 -0.56 16.74 -3.26
C ALA A 99 -0.77 15.73 -4.40
N ARG A 100 -1.73 14.84 -4.24
CA ARG A 100 -2.23 13.86 -5.23
C ARG A 100 -1.20 13.57 -6.33
N TYR A 101 -0.28 12.61 -6.08
CA TYR A 101 0.74 12.13 -7.03
C TYR A 101 1.90 13.09 -7.38
N LEU A 102 1.86 14.35 -6.90
CA LEU A 102 2.91 15.34 -7.23
C LEU A 102 4.06 15.34 -6.22
N ALA A 103 3.75 15.16 -4.97
CA ALA A 103 4.69 14.99 -3.87
C ALA A 103 3.97 14.23 -2.76
N ALA A 104 4.58 13.21 -2.22
CA ALA A 104 4.00 12.44 -1.14
C ALA A 104 5.08 12.09 -0.13
N ASP A 105 4.74 12.19 1.14
CA ASP A 105 5.56 11.74 2.24
C ASP A 105 4.96 10.48 2.84
N VAL A 106 5.80 9.57 3.30
CA VAL A 106 5.37 8.34 3.95
C VAL A 106 5.24 8.57 5.45
N TYR A 107 4.11 8.19 5.99
CA TYR A 107 3.78 8.23 7.40
C TYR A 107 3.66 6.83 7.98
N LEU A 108 3.77 6.73 9.30
CA LEU A 108 3.69 5.46 10.01
C LEU A 108 2.76 5.60 11.21
N ALA A 109 1.82 4.65 11.31
CA ALA A 109 1.02 4.43 12.51
C ALA A 109 1.24 3.02 13.03
N ARG A 110 0.88 2.75 14.29
CA ARG A 110 0.88 1.41 14.85
C ARG A 110 -0.30 1.22 15.81
N ALA A 111 -0.76 -0.02 15.95
CA ALA A 111 -1.72 -0.40 16.97
C ALA A 111 -1.38 -1.79 17.55
N PRO A 112 -1.77 -2.10 18.79
CA PRO A 112 -1.71 -3.48 19.28
C PRO A 112 -2.52 -4.41 18.37
N ARG A 113 -1.97 -5.57 18.02
CA ARG A 113 -2.62 -6.49 17.07
C ARG A 113 -4.04 -6.90 17.48
N ALA A 114 -4.31 -6.96 18.78
CA ALA A 114 -5.64 -7.31 19.29
C ALA A 114 -6.67 -6.18 19.15
N ARG A 115 -6.24 -4.97 18.77
CA ARG A 115 -7.08 -3.76 18.75
C ARG A 115 -6.99 -3.00 17.43
N ILE A 116 -6.54 -3.64 16.36
CA ILE A 116 -6.33 -2.98 15.04
C ILE A 116 -7.63 -2.50 14.37
N THR A 117 -8.78 -2.95 14.83
CA THR A 117 -10.11 -2.50 14.36
C THR A 117 -10.63 -1.28 15.14
N GLU A 118 -9.91 -0.84 16.17
CA GLU A 118 -10.30 0.28 17.02
C GLU A 118 -9.56 1.56 16.59
N PRO A 119 -10.23 2.60 16.10
CA PRO A 119 -9.58 3.86 15.67
C PRO A 119 -8.70 4.48 16.75
N ASN A 120 -9.16 4.45 18.01
CA ASN A 120 -8.46 5.06 19.14
C ASN A 120 -7.28 4.24 19.69
N ALA A 121 -7.01 3.06 19.10
CA ALA A 121 -5.87 2.23 19.49
C ALA A 121 -4.59 2.58 18.73
N TYR A 122 -4.70 3.43 17.71
CA TYR A 122 -3.55 3.79 16.88
C TYR A 122 -2.72 4.90 17.51
N GLU A 123 -1.42 4.71 17.43
CA GLU A 123 -0.41 5.72 17.73
C GLU A 123 0.33 6.08 16.43
N TYR A 124 0.73 7.33 16.31
CA TYR A 124 1.31 7.89 15.09
C TYR A 124 2.76 8.29 15.34
N TRP A 125 3.61 8.03 14.36
CA TRP A 125 5.02 8.42 14.41
C TRP A 125 5.16 9.94 14.47
N GLN A 126 5.87 10.42 15.50
CA GLN A 126 6.07 11.86 15.78
C GLN A 126 7.54 12.30 15.61
N GLY A 127 8.36 11.43 14.96
CA GLY A 127 9.79 11.68 14.82
C GLY A 127 10.60 11.20 16.02
N GLY A 128 11.68 11.88 16.36
CA GLY A 128 12.63 11.47 17.39
C GLY A 128 12.06 11.19 18.78
N GLY A 129 10.81 11.58 19.03
CA GLY A 129 10.06 11.27 20.26
C GLY A 129 9.32 9.94 20.26
N GLY A 130 9.29 9.22 19.13
CA GLY A 130 8.58 7.96 19.01
C GLY A 130 7.13 8.11 18.56
N PHE A 131 6.22 7.32 19.17
CA PHE A 131 4.79 7.28 18.81
C PHE A 131 3.93 8.00 19.85
N GLY A 132 2.85 8.64 19.40
CA GLY A 132 1.84 9.25 20.24
C GLY A 132 0.42 9.12 19.67
N PRO A 133 -0.61 9.34 20.49
CA PRO A 133 -2.00 9.07 20.11
C PRO A 133 -2.62 10.13 19.19
N ASP A 134 -2.00 11.29 19.07
CA ASP A 134 -2.54 12.40 18.28
C ASP A 134 -2.13 12.30 16.81
N PRO A 135 -3.08 12.04 15.89
CA PRO A 135 -2.80 11.93 14.46
C PRO A 135 -2.35 13.27 13.83
N ASP A 136 -2.72 14.41 14.40
CA ASP A 136 -2.34 15.73 13.87
C ASP A 136 -0.87 16.07 14.17
N SER A 137 -0.28 15.37 15.14
CA SER A 137 1.14 15.46 15.48
C SER A 137 2.01 14.48 14.67
N ALA A 138 1.42 13.69 13.77
CA ALA A 138 2.17 12.76 12.92
C ALA A 138 3.23 13.50 12.08
N ARG A 139 4.39 12.87 11.93
CA ARG A 139 5.50 13.39 11.13
C ARG A 139 5.87 12.41 10.03
N PRO A 140 6.34 12.90 8.88
CA PRO A 140 6.88 12.02 7.85
C PRO A 140 7.95 11.09 8.41
N LEU A 141 7.88 9.84 8.03
CA LEU A 141 8.93 8.84 8.28
C LEU A 141 10.02 8.95 7.23
N VAL A 142 9.62 9.10 5.96
CA VAL A 142 10.50 9.40 4.82
C VAL A 142 9.78 10.34 3.86
N GLU A 143 10.56 11.15 3.15
CA GLU A 143 10.06 12.08 2.14
C GLU A 143 10.09 11.42 0.74
N GLY A 144 9.15 11.82 -0.11
CA GLY A 144 9.14 11.53 -1.55
C GLY A 144 8.66 10.12 -1.91
N GLY A 145 7.78 9.50 -1.13
CA GLY A 145 7.26 8.16 -1.40
C GLY A 145 5.77 8.14 -1.71
N LEU A 146 5.36 7.46 -2.78
CA LEU A 146 3.97 7.23 -3.15
C LEU A 146 3.64 5.74 -3.07
N SER A 147 2.53 5.40 -2.42
CA SER A 147 2.04 4.01 -2.28
C SER A 147 3.12 3.05 -1.79
N PRO A 148 3.68 3.26 -0.60
CA PRO A 148 4.78 2.45 -0.10
C PRO A 148 4.35 0.99 0.08
N SER A 149 5.24 0.08 -0.30
CA SER A 149 5.19 -1.34 0.08
C SER A 149 6.35 -1.64 1.00
N VAL A 150 6.08 -2.32 2.10
CA VAL A 150 7.09 -2.61 3.12
C VAL A 150 7.12 -4.09 3.43
N ALA A 151 8.31 -4.68 3.46
CA ALA A 151 8.50 -6.08 3.82
C ALA A 151 9.82 -6.28 4.57
N PHE A 152 9.91 -7.35 5.35
CA PHE A 152 11.15 -7.77 5.98
C PHE A 152 11.87 -8.77 5.09
N ASP A 153 13.12 -8.49 4.75
CA ASP A 153 14.03 -9.39 4.08
C ASP A 153 14.75 -10.24 5.13
N ALA A 154 14.34 -11.49 5.23
CA ALA A 154 14.91 -12.41 6.21
C ALA A 154 16.34 -12.84 5.88
N GLU A 155 16.74 -12.86 4.60
CA GLU A 155 18.10 -13.19 4.18
C GLU A 155 19.10 -12.12 4.64
N ARG A 156 18.71 -10.83 4.46
CA ARG A 156 19.57 -9.70 4.79
C ARG A 156 19.30 -9.09 6.17
N GLN A 157 18.27 -9.60 6.87
CA GLN A 157 17.84 -9.11 8.19
C GLN A 157 17.55 -7.60 8.18
N ARG A 158 16.83 -7.14 7.15
CA ARG A 158 16.51 -5.73 6.94
C ARG A 158 15.06 -5.52 6.52
N TRP A 159 14.55 -4.38 6.88
CA TRP A 159 13.30 -3.88 6.34
C TRP A 159 13.56 -3.23 4.99
N LEU A 160 12.68 -3.50 4.04
CA LEU A 160 12.65 -2.90 2.72
C LEU A 160 11.42 -2.01 2.62
N MET A 161 11.58 -0.84 2.03
CA MET A 161 10.48 0.03 1.62
C MET A 161 10.66 0.32 0.13
N LEU A 162 9.66 -0.08 -0.65
CA LEU A 162 9.58 0.17 -2.09
C LEU A 162 8.47 1.16 -2.34
N TYR A 163 8.70 2.16 -3.19
CA TYR A 163 7.69 3.13 -3.57
C TYR A 163 7.96 3.71 -4.96
N ALA A 164 6.91 4.26 -5.59
CA ALA A 164 7.06 5.04 -6.80
C ALA A 164 7.50 6.47 -6.45
N THR A 165 8.45 7.00 -7.20
CA THR A 165 8.78 8.42 -7.13
C THR A 165 7.66 9.19 -7.84
N PRO A 166 7.02 10.19 -7.19
CA PRO A 166 5.94 10.94 -7.79
C PRO A 166 6.33 11.56 -9.14
N LEU A 167 5.46 11.42 -10.14
CA LEU A 167 5.65 11.90 -11.52
C LEU A 167 6.91 11.39 -12.24
N ALA A 168 7.57 10.39 -11.70
CA ALA A 168 8.67 9.71 -12.35
C ALA A 168 8.25 8.31 -12.78
N ASP A 169 9.01 7.78 -13.71
CA ASP A 169 8.93 6.37 -14.12
C ASP A 169 9.84 5.46 -13.28
N THR A 170 10.16 5.89 -12.06
CA THR A 170 11.20 5.26 -11.25
C THR A 170 10.62 4.63 -9.99
N VAL A 171 10.97 3.36 -9.82
CA VAL A 171 10.77 2.61 -8.58
C VAL A 171 11.99 2.83 -7.69
N THR A 172 11.74 3.23 -6.45
CA THR A 172 12.78 3.53 -5.47
C THR A 172 12.70 2.56 -4.31
N VAL A 173 13.84 2.13 -3.80
CA VAL A 173 13.98 1.29 -2.62
C VAL A 173 14.77 2.00 -1.52
N ARG A 174 14.39 1.74 -0.27
CA ARG A 174 15.14 2.09 0.95
C ARG A 174 15.28 0.86 1.83
N THR A 175 16.32 0.82 2.63
CA THR A 175 16.53 -0.22 3.66
C THR A 175 16.52 0.38 5.05
N GLY A 176 16.13 -0.41 6.04
CA GLY A 176 16.13 0.00 7.44
C GLY A 176 16.44 -1.18 8.38
N LEU A 177 17.11 -0.90 9.49
CA LEU A 177 17.35 -1.92 10.53
C LEU A 177 16.09 -2.16 11.37
N GLY A 178 15.23 -1.16 11.49
CA GLY A 178 13.95 -1.25 12.17
C GLY A 178 12.82 -0.77 11.28
N ILE A 179 11.58 -1.21 11.57
CA ILE A 179 10.40 -0.82 10.78
C ILE A 179 10.11 0.69 10.84
N ALA A 180 10.48 1.35 11.93
CA ALA A 180 10.41 2.81 12.06
C ALA A 180 11.73 3.51 11.66
N GLY A 181 12.65 2.79 11.01
CA GLY A 181 13.94 3.32 10.57
C GLY A 181 15.06 3.20 11.64
N PRO A 182 16.17 3.94 11.47
CA PRO A 182 16.38 4.89 10.36
C PRO A 182 16.40 4.18 9.00
N TRP A 183 15.82 4.84 8.00
CA TRP A 183 15.82 4.39 6.63
C TRP A 183 17.02 4.96 5.87
N SER A 184 17.56 4.19 4.94
CA SER A 184 18.66 4.64 4.06
C SER A 184 18.23 5.83 3.18
N ALA A 185 19.18 6.46 2.52
CA ALA A 185 18.90 7.33 1.38
C ALA A 185 18.10 6.56 0.30
N PRO A 186 17.29 7.25 -0.52
CA PRO A 186 16.56 6.62 -1.62
C PRO A 186 17.54 6.08 -2.66
N HIS A 187 17.29 4.87 -3.15
CA HIS A 187 18.06 4.27 -4.23
C HIS A 187 17.14 3.92 -5.39
N PRO A 188 17.34 4.47 -6.59
CA PRO A 188 16.62 4.05 -7.78
C PRO A 188 16.87 2.57 -8.07
N LEU A 189 15.81 1.79 -8.21
CA LEU A 189 15.89 0.34 -8.40
C LEU A 189 15.64 -0.06 -9.85
N ALA A 190 14.55 0.45 -10.44
CA ALA A 190 14.11 0.11 -11.79
C ALA A 190 13.29 1.24 -12.38
N GLY A 191 13.20 1.29 -13.70
CA GLY A 191 12.20 2.08 -14.42
C GLY A 191 10.87 1.34 -14.47
N CYS A 192 9.77 2.08 -14.53
CA CYS A 192 8.46 1.51 -14.82
C CYS A 192 8.28 1.38 -16.34
N ASP A 193 7.74 0.25 -16.77
CA ASP A 193 7.38 0.04 -18.17
C ASP A 193 6.02 0.71 -18.44
N LEU A 194 6.07 2.01 -18.72
CA LEU A 194 4.89 2.83 -18.98
C LEU A 194 4.47 2.72 -20.45
N PRO A 195 3.15 2.68 -20.75
CA PRO A 195 2.67 2.63 -22.11
C PRO A 195 3.05 3.91 -22.88
N ALA A 196 3.73 3.76 -24.01
CA ALA A 196 4.14 4.88 -24.85
C ALA A 196 2.95 5.67 -25.44
N SER A 197 1.78 5.06 -25.49
CA SER A 197 0.53 5.65 -25.94
C SER A 197 -0.11 6.60 -24.92
N ASP A 198 0.33 6.59 -23.66
CA ASP A 198 -0.26 7.37 -22.59
C ASP A 198 0.79 8.19 -21.82
N PRO A 199 1.02 9.44 -22.24
CA PRO A 199 2.00 10.32 -21.59
C PRO A 199 1.60 10.74 -20.15
N SER A 200 0.37 10.43 -19.74
CA SER A 200 -0.12 10.70 -18.38
C SER A 200 -0.01 9.47 -17.45
N ALA A 201 0.50 8.34 -17.97
CA ALA A 201 0.72 7.14 -17.20
C ALA A 201 1.86 7.34 -16.17
N PHE A 202 1.71 6.69 -15.04
CA PHE A 202 2.69 6.69 -13.96
C PHE A 202 2.74 5.36 -13.24
N CYS A 203 3.85 5.11 -12.56
CA CYS A 203 4.09 3.93 -11.76
C CYS A 203 3.15 3.91 -10.54
N ALA A 204 2.48 2.79 -10.30
CA ALA A 204 1.56 2.64 -9.19
C ALA A 204 1.50 1.20 -8.67
N ASN A 205 0.82 1.00 -7.54
CA ASN A 205 0.48 -0.32 -7.00
C ASN A 205 1.69 -1.26 -6.87
N LEU A 206 2.78 -0.72 -6.33
CA LEU A 206 3.99 -1.49 -6.06
C LEU A 206 3.77 -2.41 -4.86
N THR A 207 4.15 -3.67 -4.98
CA THR A 207 4.09 -4.63 -3.86
C THR A 207 5.33 -5.50 -3.84
N LEU A 208 6.12 -5.42 -2.76
CA LEU A 208 7.23 -6.34 -2.52
C LEU A 208 6.71 -7.77 -2.34
N VAL A 209 7.37 -8.71 -2.98
CA VAL A 209 7.07 -10.15 -2.88
C VAL A 209 8.35 -10.91 -2.56
N PRO A 210 8.92 -10.79 -1.35
CA PRO A 210 10.23 -11.35 -1.02
C PRO A 210 10.32 -12.86 -1.23
N THR A 211 9.18 -13.57 -1.12
CA THR A 211 9.11 -15.02 -1.32
C THR A 211 9.34 -15.47 -2.75
N LEU A 212 9.27 -14.57 -3.72
CA LEU A 212 9.53 -14.82 -5.14
C LEU A 212 10.90 -14.31 -5.58
N ALA A 213 11.66 -13.65 -4.69
CA ALA A 213 13.00 -13.19 -5.00
C ALA A 213 13.97 -14.36 -5.07
N GLU A 214 14.83 -14.39 -6.09
CA GLU A 214 16.01 -15.25 -6.12
C GLU A 214 17.15 -14.62 -5.31
N SER A 215 18.18 -15.44 -5.02
CA SER A 215 19.34 -14.92 -4.28
C SER A 215 20.02 -13.79 -5.05
N GLY A 216 20.21 -12.65 -4.37
CA GLY A 216 20.79 -11.46 -4.99
C GLY A 216 19.80 -10.57 -5.74
N GLU A 217 18.49 -10.84 -5.66
CA GLU A 217 17.45 -10.07 -6.32
C GLU A 217 16.42 -9.52 -5.34
N LEU A 218 15.63 -8.58 -5.84
CA LEU A 218 14.35 -8.14 -5.29
C LEU A 218 13.24 -8.54 -6.24
N ALA A 219 12.15 -9.11 -5.72
CA ALA A 219 10.94 -9.36 -6.49
C ALA A 219 9.82 -8.46 -6.00
N PHE A 220 9.11 -7.83 -6.94
CA PHE A 220 7.96 -6.99 -6.64
C PHE A 220 6.97 -6.98 -7.80
N THR A 221 5.73 -6.68 -7.49
CA THR A 221 4.75 -6.38 -8.53
C THR A 221 4.72 -4.89 -8.80
N GLN A 222 4.45 -4.55 -10.05
CA GLN A 222 4.34 -3.17 -10.54
C GLN A 222 3.06 -3.05 -11.34
N GLY A 223 2.25 -2.04 -11.02
CA GLY A 223 1.11 -1.62 -11.82
C GLY A 223 1.35 -0.24 -12.43
N VAL A 224 0.49 0.12 -13.35
CA VAL A 224 0.44 1.42 -14.01
C VAL A 224 -0.91 2.06 -13.71
N ALA A 225 -0.92 3.35 -13.44
CA ALA A 225 -2.11 4.17 -13.37
C ALA A 225 -1.99 5.36 -14.34
N SER A 226 -3.10 6.00 -14.67
CA SER A 226 -3.13 7.14 -15.58
C SER A 226 -4.11 8.19 -15.11
N PHE A 227 -3.78 9.46 -15.36
CA PHE A 227 -4.72 10.58 -15.17
C PHE A 227 -5.68 10.75 -16.35
N ALA A 228 -5.32 10.25 -17.53
CA ALA A 228 -6.20 10.18 -18.67
C ALA A 228 -6.93 8.82 -18.69
N ARG A 229 -8.08 8.80 -19.34
CA ARG A 229 -8.71 7.53 -19.79
C ARG A 229 -8.57 7.51 -21.31
N PRO A 230 -7.41 7.13 -21.85
CA PRO A 230 -7.24 7.13 -23.31
C PRO A 230 -8.20 6.08 -23.89
N GLU A 231 -9.00 6.47 -24.88
CA GLU A 231 -9.90 5.58 -25.61
C GLU A 231 -9.13 4.40 -26.27
N SER A 232 -7.83 4.59 -26.48
CA SER A 232 -6.93 3.60 -27.07
C SER A 232 -6.25 2.68 -26.06
N ALA A 233 -6.45 2.89 -24.74
CA ALA A 233 -5.80 2.07 -23.73
C ALA A 233 -6.41 0.67 -23.73
N THR A 234 -5.55 -0.34 -23.75
CA THR A 234 -5.94 -1.74 -23.63
C THR A 234 -5.78 -2.23 -22.18
N ALA A 235 -6.42 -3.34 -21.84
CA ALA A 235 -6.22 -3.94 -20.53
C ALA A 235 -4.75 -4.30 -20.25
N GLU A 236 -3.98 -4.60 -21.31
CA GLU A 236 -2.57 -4.96 -21.21
C GLU A 236 -1.69 -3.78 -20.75
N ASP A 237 -2.08 -2.56 -21.04
CA ASP A 237 -1.37 -1.35 -20.64
C ASP A 237 -1.38 -1.16 -19.11
N PHE A 238 -2.37 -1.74 -18.42
CA PHE A 238 -2.58 -1.58 -16.97
C PHE A 238 -2.41 -2.89 -16.19
N TRP A 239 -1.89 -3.95 -16.80
CA TRP A 239 -1.66 -5.20 -16.09
C TRP A 239 -0.55 -5.06 -15.05
N THR A 240 -0.80 -5.66 -13.91
CA THR A 240 0.23 -5.82 -12.89
C THR A 240 1.28 -6.80 -13.38
N ARG A 241 2.54 -6.41 -13.35
CA ARG A 241 3.68 -7.21 -13.78
C ARG A 241 4.52 -7.61 -12.58
N LEU A 242 5.05 -8.82 -12.61
CA LEU A 242 6.10 -9.25 -11.67
C LEU A 242 7.45 -8.80 -12.24
N VAL A 243 8.22 -8.11 -11.44
CA VAL A 243 9.53 -7.58 -11.80
C VAL A 243 10.58 -8.21 -10.86
N HIS A 244 11.67 -8.67 -11.46
CA HIS A 244 12.88 -9.07 -10.75
C HIS A 244 13.96 -8.02 -11.03
N ALA A 245 14.52 -7.47 -9.97
CA ALA A 245 15.59 -6.47 -10.07
C ALA A 245 16.79 -6.92 -9.24
N PRO A 246 18.01 -6.73 -9.75
CA PRO A 246 19.20 -7.06 -8.97
C PRO A 246 19.23 -6.24 -7.68
N TRP A 247 19.73 -6.86 -6.60
CA TRP A 247 19.97 -6.15 -5.36
C TRP A 247 21.00 -5.04 -5.61
N PRO A 248 20.69 -3.78 -5.26
CA PRO A 248 21.65 -2.70 -5.46
C PRO A 248 22.88 -2.86 -4.58
N ASN A 249 24.07 -2.91 -5.18
CA ASN A 249 25.34 -3.10 -4.46
C ASN A 249 25.65 -1.99 -3.45
N GLU A 250 25.00 -0.85 -3.58
CA GLU A 250 25.20 0.33 -2.73
C GLU A 250 24.29 0.34 -1.48
N LEU A 251 23.32 -0.55 -1.43
CA LEU A 251 22.48 -0.70 -0.24
C LEU A 251 23.20 -1.54 0.81
N PRO A 252 23.24 -1.06 2.07
CA PRO A 252 23.90 -1.75 3.15
C PRO A 252 23.17 -3.04 3.55
#